data_cb7f4797436d4a7f7c6b1fa70efddbb9
#
_entry.id   cb7f4797436d4a7f7c6b1fa70efddbb9
#
_cell.length_a   1.000
_cell.length_b   1.000
_cell.length_c   1.000
_cell.angle_alpha   90.00
_cell.angle_beta   90.00
_cell.angle_gamma   90.00
#
_symmetry.space_group_name_H-M   'P 1'
#
loop_
_entity.id
_entity.type
_entity.pdbx_description
1 polymer ?
#
loop_
_entity_poly.entity_id
_entity_poly.type
_entity_poly.pdbx_seq_one_letter_code
_entity_poly.pdbx_strand_id
1 'polypeptide(L)'
;MARSLIIAACGAGTVGREHFLAEYGRLADRLEREGIQVALDRFSALPSRRAFRDKDPHGFQEFLAQLREHPPRAKAQILRGVLLRRKTIFELEPQLKTLQVPTLILVGDQDEPCIEPALFMQRHIPHAGLLTLPRSGHQVNLEEPALFNLHVSEFLSAVETGRWGSRTEPRT
;
A
#
# COMPACT_ATOMS: atom_id res chain seq x y z
N MET A 1 13.26 -18.97 0.19
CA MET A 1 13.30 -18.00 -0.93
C MET A 1 11.88 -17.71 -1.35
N ALA A 2 11.47 -16.43 -1.53
CA ALA A 2 10.11 -16.09 -1.97
C ALA A 2 9.91 -16.54 -3.43
N ARG A 3 8.76 -17.13 -3.74
CA ARG A 3 8.41 -17.60 -5.10
C ARG A 3 7.61 -16.55 -5.89
N SER A 4 6.92 -15.68 -5.18
CA SER A 4 6.13 -14.56 -5.74
C SER A 4 6.04 -13.43 -4.74
N LEU A 5 5.73 -12.23 -5.21
CA LEU A 5 5.53 -11.03 -4.39
C LEU A 5 4.24 -10.33 -4.82
N ILE A 6 3.42 -9.97 -3.86
CA ILE A 6 2.22 -9.15 -4.08
C ILE A 6 2.40 -7.86 -3.29
N ILE A 7 2.32 -6.73 -3.97
CA ILE A 7 2.46 -5.39 -3.39
C ILE A 7 1.13 -4.65 -3.60
N ALA A 8 0.39 -4.45 -2.52
CA ALA A 8 -0.89 -3.76 -2.58
C ALA A 8 -0.82 -2.42 -1.86
N ALA A 9 -1.23 -1.35 -2.54
CA ALA A 9 -1.37 0.01 -1.99
C ALA A 9 -0.12 0.45 -1.19
N CYS A 10 1.07 0.30 -1.78
CA CYS A 10 2.36 0.55 -1.13
C CYS A 10 3.02 1.81 -1.68
N GLY A 11 3.74 2.52 -0.80
CA GLY A 11 4.61 3.64 -1.22
C GLY A 11 4.26 4.98 -0.61
N ALA A 12 3.24 5.09 0.23
CA ALA A 12 2.92 6.33 0.92
C ALA A 12 4.16 6.95 1.61
N GLY A 13 4.35 8.24 1.43
CA GLY A 13 5.55 8.97 1.90
C GLY A 13 6.77 8.80 1.00
N THR A 14 6.64 8.25 -0.20
CA THR A 14 7.65 8.31 -1.26
C THR A 14 7.63 9.69 -1.91
N VAL A 15 6.45 10.13 -2.34
CA VAL A 15 6.20 11.51 -2.76
C VAL A 15 5.90 12.37 -1.53
N GLY A 16 6.38 13.61 -1.51
CA GLY A 16 6.16 14.53 -0.39
C GLY A 16 6.80 14.08 0.94
N ARG A 17 7.99 13.48 0.89
CA ARG A 17 8.66 12.84 2.02
C ARG A 17 8.77 13.72 3.26
N GLU A 18 9.16 14.97 3.11
CA GLU A 18 9.31 15.91 4.25
C GLU A 18 7.99 16.14 4.97
N HIS A 19 6.92 16.39 4.21
CA HIS A 19 5.58 16.56 4.76
C HIS A 19 5.12 15.29 5.49
N PHE A 20 5.34 14.13 4.87
CA PHE A 20 5.02 12.84 5.47
C PHE A 20 5.75 12.63 6.80
N LEU A 21 7.07 12.88 6.85
CA LEU A 21 7.86 12.74 8.07
C LEU A 21 7.34 13.65 9.19
N ALA A 22 7.09 14.93 8.87
CA ALA A 22 6.60 15.90 9.84
C ALA A 22 5.20 15.52 10.36
N GLU A 23 4.31 15.10 9.48
CA GLU A 23 2.94 14.75 9.83
C GLU A 23 2.86 13.49 10.70
N TYR A 24 3.55 12.41 10.28
CA TYR A 24 3.55 11.15 11.03
C TYR A 24 4.40 11.22 12.30
N GLY A 25 5.40 12.10 12.37
CA GLY A 25 6.10 12.44 13.62
C GLY A 25 5.14 13.06 14.64
N ARG A 26 4.40 14.09 14.24
CA ARG A 26 3.35 14.70 15.09
C ARG A 26 2.26 13.71 15.50
N LEU A 27 1.86 12.83 14.58
CA LEU A 27 0.87 11.79 14.90
C LEU A 27 1.40 10.83 15.97
N ALA A 28 2.67 10.43 15.89
CA ALA A 28 3.27 9.55 16.90
C ALA A 28 3.30 10.22 18.29
N ASP A 29 3.62 11.50 18.36
CA ASP A 29 3.61 12.25 19.62
C ASP A 29 2.19 12.39 20.19
N ARG A 30 1.21 12.63 19.34
CA ARG A 30 -0.19 12.73 19.73
C ARG A 30 -0.74 11.39 20.21
N LEU A 31 -0.41 10.29 19.55
CA LEU A 31 -0.83 8.95 19.98
C LEU A 31 -0.39 8.63 21.42
N GLU A 32 0.82 9.04 21.82
CA GLU A 32 1.30 8.82 23.18
C GLU A 32 0.62 9.71 24.22
N ARG A 33 0.24 10.93 23.85
CA ARG A 33 -0.39 11.88 24.78
C ARG A 33 -1.91 11.77 24.84
N GLU A 34 -2.56 11.54 23.69
CA GLU A 34 -4.00 11.68 23.50
C GLU A 34 -4.69 10.33 23.24
N GLY A 35 -3.90 9.26 23.03
CA GLY A 35 -4.43 7.91 22.82
C GLY A 35 -4.83 7.59 21.39
N ILE A 36 -5.50 6.45 21.20
CA ILE A 36 -5.77 5.86 19.86
C ILE A 36 -6.79 6.67 19.05
N GLN A 37 -7.65 7.46 19.69
CA GLN A 37 -8.68 8.22 19.00
C GLN A 37 -8.11 9.14 17.92
N VAL A 38 -6.92 9.71 18.14
CA VAL A 38 -6.19 10.52 17.17
C VAL A 38 -5.96 9.80 15.85
N ALA A 39 -5.62 8.49 15.91
CA ALA A 39 -5.43 7.69 14.71
C ALA A 39 -6.76 7.41 14.01
N LEU A 40 -7.81 7.13 14.76
CA LEU A 40 -9.16 6.87 14.24
C LEU A 40 -9.70 8.09 13.48
N ASP A 41 -9.60 9.29 14.09
CA ASP A 41 -10.04 10.54 13.48
C ASP A 41 -9.26 10.82 12.19
N ARG A 42 -7.93 10.64 12.24
CA ARG A 42 -7.10 10.81 11.07
C ARG A 42 -7.47 9.84 9.95
N PHE A 43 -7.58 8.53 10.25
CA PHE A 43 -7.93 7.53 9.24
C PHE A 43 -9.28 7.81 8.60
N SER A 44 -10.26 8.24 9.40
CA SER A 44 -11.58 8.59 8.88
C SER A 44 -11.57 9.83 7.97
N ALA A 45 -10.62 10.73 8.17
CA ALA A 45 -10.50 11.97 7.38
C ALA A 45 -9.65 11.83 6.11
N LEU A 46 -8.88 10.75 5.95
CA LEU A 46 -7.99 10.58 4.80
C LEU A 46 -8.79 10.43 3.49
N PRO A 47 -8.47 11.22 2.44
CA PRO A 47 -9.12 11.07 1.13
C PRO A 47 -9.02 9.66 0.55
N SER A 48 -7.86 9.00 0.70
CA SER A 48 -7.62 7.63 0.23
C SER A 48 -8.45 6.55 0.95
N ARG A 49 -9.20 6.91 1.99
CA ARG A 49 -10.14 6.03 2.72
C ARG A 49 -11.61 6.28 2.36
N ARG A 50 -11.84 7.33 1.59
CA ARG A 50 -13.21 7.75 1.24
C ARG A 50 -13.95 6.68 0.45
N ALA A 51 -13.29 6.08 -0.53
CA ALA A 51 -13.89 5.03 -1.36
C ALA A 51 -14.35 3.83 -0.52
N PHE A 52 -13.53 3.37 0.43
CA PHE A 52 -13.91 2.29 1.35
C PHE A 52 -15.15 2.65 2.19
N ARG A 53 -15.11 3.83 2.84
CA ARG A 53 -16.23 4.28 3.65
C ARG A 53 -17.54 4.41 2.87
N ASP A 54 -17.47 4.88 1.62
CA ASP A 54 -18.65 5.12 0.80
C ASP A 54 -19.20 3.82 0.17
N LYS A 55 -18.34 2.83 -0.13
CA LYS A 55 -18.74 1.53 -0.68
C LYS A 55 -19.26 0.56 0.38
N ASP A 56 -18.59 0.49 1.51
CA ASP A 56 -18.93 -0.41 2.62
C ASP A 56 -18.83 0.33 3.96
N PRO A 57 -19.86 1.10 4.33
CA PRO A 57 -19.88 1.81 5.60
C PRO A 57 -19.79 0.89 6.82
N HIS A 58 -20.35 -0.31 6.75
CA HIS A 58 -20.31 -1.29 7.84
C HIS A 58 -18.89 -1.86 8.02
N GLY A 59 -18.29 -2.37 6.96
CA GLY A 59 -16.91 -2.87 6.99
C GLY A 59 -15.90 -1.79 7.36
N PHE A 60 -16.17 -0.53 6.99
CA PHE A 60 -15.35 0.60 7.44
C PHE A 60 -15.43 0.81 8.97
N GLN A 61 -16.60 0.66 9.59
CA GLN A 61 -16.75 0.74 11.04
C GLN A 61 -16.06 -0.44 11.75
N GLU A 62 -16.15 -1.65 11.20
CA GLU A 62 -15.41 -2.81 11.71
C GLU A 62 -13.90 -2.59 11.64
N PHE A 63 -13.40 -2.05 10.53
CA PHE A 63 -11.99 -1.68 10.38
C PHE A 63 -11.55 -0.67 11.45
N LEU A 64 -12.35 0.36 11.74
CA LEU A 64 -12.06 1.32 12.80
C LEU A 64 -12.12 0.68 14.19
N ALA A 65 -13.04 -0.26 14.42
CA ALA A 65 -13.13 -1.00 15.68
C ALA A 65 -11.85 -1.83 15.92
N GLN A 66 -11.38 -2.57 14.92
CA GLN A 66 -10.11 -3.30 14.98
C GLN A 66 -8.90 -2.36 15.19
N LEU A 67 -8.89 -1.20 14.54
CA LEU A 67 -7.84 -0.21 14.73
C LEU A 67 -7.81 0.34 16.17
N ARG A 68 -8.97 0.45 16.81
CA ARG A 68 -9.12 0.91 18.21
C ARG A 68 -8.46 -0.04 19.21
N GLU A 69 -8.40 -1.33 18.93
CA GLU A 69 -7.79 -2.33 19.79
C GLU A 69 -6.25 -2.22 19.89
N HIS A 70 -5.62 -1.47 18.98
CA HIS A 70 -4.18 -1.31 19.00
C HIS A 70 -3.71 -0.39 20.15
N PRO A 71 -2.72 -0.82 20.94
CA PRO A 71 -2.14 0.05 21.96
C PRO A 71 -1.54 1.31 21.33
N PRO A 72 -1.91 2.52 21.78
CA PRO A 72 -1.42 3.78 21.17
C PRO A 72 0.09 3.87 21.16
N ARG A 73 0.76 3.44 22.24
CA ARG A 73 2.21 3.43 22.34
C ARG A 73 2.86 2.51 21.30
N ALA A 74 2.32 1.31 21.11
CA ALA A 74 2.85 0.39 20.10
C ALA A 74 2.72 0.98 18.69
N LYS A 75 1.58 1.62 18.39
CA LYS A 75 1.37 2.31 17.12
C LYS A 75 2.35 3.47 16.93
N ALA A 76 2.60 4.29 17.94
CA ALA A 76 3.60 5.36 17.89
C ALA A 76 5.02 4.80 17.65
N GLN A 77 5.37 3.69 18.30
CA GLN A 77 6.66 3.01 18.09
C GLN A 77 6.82 2.48 16.66
N ILE A 78 5.77 1.91 16.06
CA ILE A 78 5.78 1.47 14.65
C ILE A 78 5.96 2.67 13.72
N LEU A 79 5.29 3.78 13.97
CA LEU A 79 5.49 5.01 13.19
C LEU A 79 6.94 5.44 13.24
N ARG A 80 7.53 5.62 14.44
CA ARG A 80 8.91 6.08 14.61
C ARG A 80 9.96 5.07 14.15
N GLY A 81 9.75 3.78 14.45
CA GLY A 81 10.72 2.72 14.19
C GLY A 81 10.74 2.24 12.74
N VAL A 82 9.61 2.30 12.05
CA VAL A 82 9.45 1.77 10.70
C VAL A 82 9.14 2.88 9.70
N LEU A 83 7.98 3.53 9.80
CA LEU A 83 7.51 4.44 8.75
C LEU A 83 8.42 5.64 8.54
N LEU A 84 8.90 6.25 9.63
CA LEU A 84 9.77 7.43 9.55
C LEU A 84 11.22 7.09 9.16
N ARG A 85 11.64 5.83 9.31
CA ARG A 85 13.02 5.39 9.03
C ARG A 85 13.19 4.67 7.71
N ARG A 86 12.11 4.10 7.15
CA ARG A 86 12.20 3.37 5.90
C ARG A 86 12.62 4.28 4.74
N LYS A 87 13.35 3.71 3.80
CA LYS A 87 13.63 4.36 2.51
C LYS A 87 12.32 4.60 1.75
N THR A 88 12.32 5.59 0.89
CA THR A 88 11.28 5.76 -0.12
C THR A 88 11.40 4.67 -1.18
N ILE A 89 10.33 4.44 -1.95
CA ILE A 89 10.38 3.49 -3.08
C ILE A 89 11.40 3.96 -4.13
N PHE A 90 11.56 5.26 -4.33
CA PHE A 90 12.55 5.81 -5.29
C PHE A 90 13.99 5.50 -4.89
N GLU A 91 14.31 5.57 -3.59
CA GLU A 91 15.65 5.21 -3.08
C GLU A 91 15.96 3.70 -3.17
N LEU A 92 14.97 2.87 -3.46
CA LEU A 92 15.12 1.42 -3.65
C LEU A 92 15.33 1.04 -5.13
N GLU A 93 15.45 2.00 -6.05
CA GLU A 93 15.60 1.74 -7.49
C GLU A 93 16.64 0.67 -7.82
N PRO A 94 17.88 0.71 -7.27
CA PRO A 94 18.89 -0.31 -7.59
C PRO A 94 18.45 -1.72 -7.19
N GLN A 95 17.78 -1.88 -6.05
CA GLN A 95 17.28 -3.16 -5.57
C GLN A 95 16.07 -3.64 -6.40
N LEU A 96 15.19 -2.74 -6.79
CA LEU A 96 14.03 -3.04 -7.64
C LEU A 96 14.47 -3.57 -9.01
N LYS A 97 15.51 -2.99 -9.61
CA LYS A 97 16.06 -3.43 -10.91
C LYS A 97 16.64 -4.84 -10.89
N THR A 98 17.10 -5.29 -9.74
CA THR A 98 17.68 -6.64 -9.55
C THR A 98 16.70 -7.68 -9.02
N LEU A 99 15.47 -7.30 -8.74
CA LEU A 99 14.44 -8.17 -8.17
C LEU A 99 13.91 -9.14 -9.24
N GLN A 100 14.31 -10.41 -9.15
CA GLN A 100 13.92 -11.45 -10.11
C GLN A 100 12.63 -12.19 -9.72
N VAL A 101 12.01 -11.83 -8.61
CA VAL A 101 10.79 -12.48 -8.11
C VAL A 101 9.59 -11.99 -8.92
N PRO A 102 8.76 -12.88 -9.50
CA PRO A 102 7.48 -12.52 -10.09
C PRO A 102 6.68 -11.63 -9.14
N THR A 103 6.24 -10.47 -9.63
CA THR A 103 5.63 -9.45 -8.77
C THR A 103 4.31 -8.96 -9.36
N LEU A 104 3.26 -8.97 -8.56
CA LEU A 104 2.00 -8.30 -8.85
C LEU A 104 1.88 -7.05 -7.99
N ILE A 105 1.66 -5.90 -8.61
CA ILE A 105 1.43 -4.62 -7.95
C ILE A 105 -0.05 -4.26 -8.12
N LEU A 106 -0.74 -3.94 -7.02
CA LEU A 106 -2.14 -3.51 -7.03
C LEU A 106 -2.25 -2.13 -6.37
N VAL A 107 -3.00 -1.22 -7.00
CA VAL A 107 -3.26 0.12 -6.48
C VAL A 107 -4.66 0.58 -6.87
N GLY A 108 -5.33 1.30 -5.98
CA GLY A 108 -6.57 2.00 -6.31
C GLY A 108 -6.29 3.30 -7.06
N ASP A 109 -7.14 3.66 -8.02
CA ASP A 109 -7.01 4.91 -8.79
C ASP A 109 -7.27 6.18 -7.97
N GLN A 110 -7.78 6.04 -6.73
CA GLN A 110 -8.00 7.11 -5.76
C GLN A 110 -7.00 7.06 -4.59
N ASP A 111 -6.00 6.20 -4.64
CA ASP A 111 -4.91 6.14 -3.65
C ASP A 111 -3.71 6.99 -4.10
N GLU A 112 -3.94 8.30 -4.24
CA GLU A 112 -2.98 9.28 -4.74
C GLU A 112 -1.54 9.08 -4.24
N PRO A 113 -1.27 8.86 -2.93
CA PRO A 113 0.09 8.69 -2.42
C PRO A 113 0.81 7.44 -2.93
N CYS A 114 0.09 6.46 -3.50
CA CYS A 114 0.62 5.17 -3.90
C CYS A 114 0.66 4.95 -5.41
N ILE A 115 0.00 5.81 -6.22
CA ILE A 115 -0.08 5.67 -7.68
C ILE A 115 1.31 5.81 -8.32
N GLU A 116 1.99 6.93 -8.08
CA GLU A 116 3.32 7.16 -8.65
C GLU A 116 4.36 6.12 -8.18
N PRO A 117 4.43 5.75 -6.88
CA PRO A 117 5.26 4.63 -6.44
C PRO A 117 4.93 3.30 -7.11
N ALA A 118 3.65 2.99 -7.35
CA ALA A 118 3.24 1.75 -8.04
C ALA A 118 3.74 1.73 -9.49
N LEU A 119 3.57 2.83 -10.21
CA LEU A 119 4.10 3.00 -11.58
C LEU A 119 5.63 2.91 -11.60
N PHE A 120 6.30 3.52 -10.62
CA PHE A 120 7.76 3.45 -10.50
C PHE A 120 8.22 2.00 -10.29
N MET A 121 7.63 1.28 -9.33
CA MET A 121 7.96 -0.13 -9.10
C MET A 121 7.70 -0.98 -10.35
N GLN A 122 6.58 -0.78 -11.03
CA GLN A 122 6.25 -1.50 -12.26
C GLN A 122 7.28 -1.28 -13.36
N ARG A 123 7.83 -0.08 -13.47
CA ARG A 123 8.85 0.25 -14.50
C ARG A 123 10.22 -0.37 -14.19
N HIS A 124 10.56 -0.53 -12.91
CA HIS A 124 11.90 -0.93 -12.48
C HIS A 124 12.02 -2.41 -12.09
N ILE A 125 10.93 -3.08 -11.73
CA ILE A 125 10.96 -4.53 -11.44
C ILE A 125 10.78 -5.31 -12.75
N PRO A 126 11.76 -6.15 -13.18
CA PRO A 126 11.71 -6.84 -14.48
C PRO A 126 10.48 -7.73 -14.69
N HIS A 127 10.03 -8.40 -13.64
CA HIS A 127 8.90 -9.35 -13.67
C HIS A 127 7.65 -8.80 -12.99
N ALA A 128 7.41 -7.48 -13.06
CA ALA A 128 6.24 -6.85 -12.45
C ALA A 128 5.09 -6.67 -13.43
N GLY A 129 3.87 -7.04 -12.99
CA GLY A 129 2.60 -6.58 -13.55
C GLY A 129 1.95 -5.55 -12.62
N LEU A 130 1.25 -4.59 -13.20
CA LEU A 130 0.47 -3.58 -12.46
C LEU A 130 -1.01 -3.72 -12.79
N LEU A 131 -1.82 -3.78 -11.73
CA LEU A 131 -3.27 -3.67 -11.79
C LEU A 131 -3.71 -2.40 -11.05
N THR A 132 -4.44 -1.55 -11.74
CA THR A 132 -5.12 -0.41 -11.15
C THR A 132 -6.60 -0.71 -11.01
N LEU A 133 -7.13 -0.66 -9.79
CA LEU A 133 -8.55 -0.88 -9.52
C LEU A 133 -9.31 0.45 -9.59
N PRO A 134 -10.36 0.54 -10.45
CA PRO A 134 -11.10 1.78 -10.63
C PRO A 134 -11.95 2.10 -9.40
N ARG A 135 -12.12 3.40 -9.12
CA ARG A 135 -12.95 3.93 -8.03
C ARG A 135 -12.57 3.35 -6.66
N SER A 136 -11.30 3.00 -6.46
CA SER A 136 -10.79 2.37 -5.24
C SER A 136 -9.70 3.22 -4.60
N GLY A 137 -9.69 3.26 -3.28
CA GLY A 137 -8.69 3.94 -2.47
C GLY A 137 -7.59 2.97 -2.01
N HIS A 138 -7.20 3.12 -0.74
CA HIS A 138 -6.04 2.43 -0.19
C HIS A 138 -6.30 1.00 0.30
N GLN A 139 -7.53 0.65 0.67
CA GLN A 139 -7.89 -0.69 1.10
C GLN A 139 -8.44 -1.54 -0.05
N VAL A 140 -7.69 -1.65 -1.14
CA VAL A 140 -8.12 -2.33 -2.37
C VAL A 140 -8.65 -3.74 -2.14
N ASN A 141 -8.12 -4.46 -1.16
CA ASN A 141 -8.56 -5.81 -0.79
C ASN A 141 -9.89 -5.83 -0.02
N LEU A 142 -10.26 -4.74 0.64
CA LEU A 142 -11.54 -4.60 1.35
C LEU A 142 -12.58 -3.89 0.47
N GLU A 143 -12.14 -2.96 -0.36
CA GLU A 143 -13.00 -2.17 -1.24
C GLU A 143 -13.50 -2.97 -2.45
N GLU A 144 -12.66 -3.87 -2.99
CA GLU A 144 -12.94 -4.70 -4.16
C GLU A 144 -12.49 -6.16 -3.94
N PRO A 145 -13.00 -6.86 -2.91
CA PRO A 145 -12.50 -8.19 -2.52
C PRO A 145 -12.60 -9.23 -3.65
N ALA A 146 -13.66 -9.19 -4.45
CA ALA A 146 -13.85 -10.12 -5.56
C ALA A 146 -12.77 -9.92 -6.65
N LEU A 147 -12.53 -8.69 -7.06
CA LEU A 147 -11.51 -8.35 -8.07
C LEU A 147 -10.10 -8.60 -7.53
N PHE A 148 -9.84 -8.19 -6.29
CA PHE A 148 -8.55 -8.43 -5.64
C PHE A 148 -8.22 -9.93 -5.60
N ASN A 149 -9.13 -10.76 -5.11
CA ASN A 149 -8.94 -12.19 -4.99
C ASN A 149 -8.81 -12.88 -6.36
N LEU A 150 -9.60 -12.47 -7.35
CA LEU A 150 -9.50 -12.98 -8.72
C LEU A 150 -8.09 -12.79 -9.28
N HIS A 151 -7.61 -11.54 -9.30
CA HIS A 151 -6.32 -11.24 -9.90
C HIS A 151 -5.12 -11.78 -9.12
N VAL A 152 -5.22 -11.86 -7.80
CA VAL A 152 -4.22 -12.54 -6.97
C VAL A 152 -4.16 -14.02 -7.30
N SER A 153 -5.31 -14.70 -7.43
CA SER A 153 -5.38 -16.12 -7.75
C SER A 153 -4.86 -16.41 -9.17
N GLU A 154 -5.22 -15.60 -10.14
CA GLU A 154 -4.70 -15.69 -11.52
C GLU A 154 -3.19 -15.49 -11.56
N PHE A 155 -2.67 -14.49 -10.84
CA PHE A 155 -1.23 -14.26 -10.74
C PHE A 155 -0.49 -15.46 -10.15
N LEU A 156 -0.95 -15.98 -9.01
CA LEU A 156 -0.33 -17.13 -8.37
C LEU A 156 -0.35 -18.37 -9.28
N SER A 157 -1.48 -18.65 -9.94
CA SER A 157 -1.59 -19.73 -10.93
C SER A 157 -0.63 -19.54 -12.11
N ALA A 158 -0.48 -18.32 -12.61
CA ALA A 158 0.44 -18.01 -13.70
C ALA A 158 1.92 -18.22 -13.28
N VAL A 159 2.27 -17.85 -12.04
CA VAL A 159 3.61 -18.10 -11.48
C VAL A 159 3.87 -19.60 -11.32
N GLU A 160 2.93 -20.34 -10.74
CA GLU A 160 3.08 -21.78 -10.48
C GLU A 160 3.21 -22.60 -11.77
N THR A 161 2.55 -22.16 -12.84
CA THR A 161 2.59 -22.81 -14.16
C THR A 161 3.70 -22.25 -15.08
N GLY A 162 4.54 -21.34 -14.58
CA GLY A 162 5.64 -20.75 -15.37
C GLY A 162 5.18 -19.79 -16.47
N ARG A 163 3.92 -19.34 -16.45
CA ARG A 163 3.36 -18.43 -17.46
C ARG A 163 3.57 -16.95 -17.17
N TRP A 164 4.03 -16.60 -15.96
CA TRP A 164 4.37 -15.23 -15.60
C TRP A 164 5.79 -14.92 -16.06
N GLY A 165 5.92 -14.40 -17.27
CA GLY A 165 7.21 -14.05 -17.90
C GLY A 165 7.72 -12.66 -17.51
N SER A 166 8.91 -12.31 -18.03
CA SER A 166 9.40 -10.94 -17.98
C SER A 166 8.56 -10.05 -18.89
N ARG A 167 8.44 -8.78 -18.51
CA ARG A 167 7.77 -7.77 -19.32
C ARG A 167 8.52 -7.61 -20.64
N THR A 168 7.81 -7.66 -21.76
CA THR A 168 8.37 -7.27 -23.06
C THR A 168 8.70 -5.78 -23.02
N GLU A 169 9.94 -5.42 -23.42
CA GLU A 169 10.29 -4.00 -23.55
C GLU A 169 9.33 -3.30 -24.53
N PRO A 170 8.94 -2.05 -24.25
CA PRO A 170 8.17 -1.28 -25.22
C PRO A 170 8.98 -1.21 -26.51
N ARG A 171 8.37 -1.55 -27.62
CA ARG A 171 8.97 -1.31 -28.94
C ARG A 171 9.17 0.20 -29.05
N THR A 172 10.43 0.64 -29.06
CA THR A 172 10.84 2.02 -29.36
C THR A 172 10.40 2.42 -30.76
#